data_bc777b4112e75376b6ceab3b6428220d
#
_entry.id   bc777b4112e75376b6ceab3b6428220d
#
_cell.length_a   1.000
_cell.length_b   1.000
_cell.length_c   1.000
_cell.angle_alpha   90.00
_cell.angle_beta   90.00
_cell.angle_gamma   90.00
#
_symmetry.space_group_name_H-M   'P 1'
#
loop_
_entity.id
_entity.type
_entity.pdbx_description
1 polymer ?
#
loop_
_entity_poly.entity_id
_entity_poly.type
_entity_poly.pdbx_seq_one_letter_code
_entity_poly.pdbx_strand_id
1 'polypeptide(L)'
;MYEYPVRQHAPLSARAQETVMSGQHTRSAARKQKKPFRAKNLRRRRLPAALLSALLLFLLCLLFTAPARYAEACIQGMALWAKAVLPALFPFLILTGLLTKLGAAQKLADRLSPLTEKIGLPGSAAYCLLVSLLSGYPVGSRTVADLYKGGAITREQAKRMSVLCSTSGPMFLVGSVGGAMFGSAAAGAVLLAAHLLAVIGVYLALYFANRRKKRNIHAGQKAPAPHAGLKKTMPPHALRVQNKTAAPQTTATPASENKRNKTAAPHPDTDGILAASVQSGVLTVLCVGGFIAFFSVLMQALSDLHISAPLERLLSFPLSAAGSEGAAAGLTAGLLEATQGCASIAASGAPLALPLCAFLVTFGGGSILAQQLAFLTGAGVKAGPFIGIKILQGIAAFLLCLAFCSFVL
;
A
#
# COMPACT_ATOMS: atom_id res chain seq x y z
N MET A 1 34.10 54.34 -27.02
CA MET A 1 34.42 55.66 -26.43
C MET A 1 33.12 56.28 -25.99
N TYR A 2 32.61 55.95 -24.77
CA TYR A 2 31.55 56.68 -24.07
C TYR A 2 31.80 56.48 -22.59
N GLU A 3 32.15 57.59 -21.90
CA GLU A 3 32.40 57.71 -20.47
C GLU A 3 31.11 57.76 -19.69
N TYR A 4 31.02 57.08 -18.53
CA TYR A 4 29.98 57.24 -17.52
C TYR A 4 30.50 58.14 -16.37
N PRO A 5 29.72 59.10 -15.90
CA PRO A 5 30.13 59.95 -14.79
C PRO A 5 29.89 59.28 -13.44
N VAL A 6 30.89 59.40 -12.59
CA VAL A 6 30.94 59.03 -11.17
C VAL A 6 30.02 59.97 -10.38
N ARG A 7 29.01 59.44 -9.65
CA ARG A 7 28.27 60.19 -8.62
C ARG A 7 28.90 59.97 -7.25
N GLN A 8 29.32 61.07 -6.65
CA GLN A 8 29.81 61.18 -5.29
C GLN A 8 28.68 61.00 -4.29
N HIS A 9 28.87 60.14 -3.28
CA HIS A 9 27.96 59.97 -2.16
C HIS A 9 28.26 60.93 -1.03
N ALA A 10 27.28 61.70 -0.59
CA ALA A 10 27.29 62.53 0.61
C ALA A 10 27.13 61.67 1.89
N PRO A 11 27.68 62.06 3.05
CA PRO A 11 27.63 61.26 4.28
C PRO A 11 26.28 61.36 4.98
N LEU A 12 25.76 60.20 5.40
CA LEU A 12 24.54 60.05 6.19
C LEU A 12 24.77 60.49 7.64
N SER A 13 23.91 61.38 8.07
CA SER A 13 23.92 62.09 9.36
C SER A 13 23.65 61.21 10.59
N ALA A 14 24.10 61.70 11.71
CA ALA A 14 24.17 61.17 13.07
C ALA A 14 22.84 60.69 13.75
N ARG A 15 21.76 60.37 13.02
CA ARG A 15 20.46 59.95 13.59
C ARG A 15 20.25 58.45 13.65
N ALA A 16 21.21 57.65 13.16
CA ALA A 16 21.08 56.18 13.12
C ALA A 16 21.76 55.46 14.32
N GLN A 17 22.41 56.18 15.23
CA GLN A 17 23.17 55.55 16.33
C GLN A 17 22.38 55.38 17.63
N GLU A 18 21.25 56.06 17.83
CA GLU A 18 20.45 55.91 19.07
C GLU A 18 19.47 54.73 19.07
N THR A 19 19.13 54.18 17.92
CA THR A 19 18.15 53.03 17.85
C THR A 19 18.81 51.65 18.02
N VAL A 20 20.16 51.58 18.02
CA VAL A 20 20.90 50.31 18.14
C VAL A 20 21.16 49.90 19.60
N MET A 21 21.17 50.83 20.54
CA MET A 21 21.50 50.55 21.96
C MET A 21 20.34 50.07 22.81
N SER A 22 19.08 50.23 22.40
CA SER A 22 17.92 49.78 23.15
C SER A 22 17.49 48.35 22.84
N GLY A 23 18.05 47.73 21.78
CA GLY A 23 17.69 46.37 21.31
C GLY A 23 18.52 45.23 21.92
N GLN A 24 19.54 45.53 22.75
CA GLN A 24 20.44 44.48 23.26
C GLN A 24 20.01 43.84 24.60
N HIS A 25 19.08 44.43 25.34
CA HIS A 25 18.67 43.89 26.64
C HIS A 25 17.50 42.90 26.64
N THR A 26 16.86 42.65 25.52
CA THR A 26 15.71 41.70 25.45
C THR A 26 15.98 40.37 24.71
N ARG A 27 17.22 40.12 24.27
CA ARG A 27 17.59 38.86 23.58
C ARG A 27 18.28 37.81 24.43
N SER A 28 18.39 37.99 25.75
CA SER A 28 19.07 37.03 26.64
C SER A 28 18.21 35.91 27.24
N ALA A 29 16.91 35.82 26.96
CA ALA A 29 16.02 34.86 27.65
C ALA A 29 15.47 33.71 26.80
N ALA A 30 15.94 33.46 25.56
CA ALA A 30 15.42 32.42 24.71
C ALA A 30 16.46 31.49 24.03
N ARG A 31 17.68 31.39 24.62
CA ARG A 31 18.62 30.36 24.19
C ARG A 31 18.32 29.04 24.88
N LYS A 32 17.15 28.41 24.56
CA LYS A 32 16.90 27.01 24.88
C LYS A 32 17.96 26.16 24.17
N GLN A 33 18.90 25.64 24.98
CA GLN A 33 19.93 24.68 24.57
C GLN A 33 19.29 23.60 23.70
N LYS A 34 19.52 23.59 22.39
CA LYS A 34 19.36 22.42 21.56
C LYS A 34 20.31 21.36 22.11
N LYS A 35 19.78 20.38 22.86
CA LYS A 35 20.52 19.20 23.27
C LYS A 35 21.22 18.63 22.02
N PRO A 36 22.50 18.30 22.08
CA PRO A 36 23.20 17.74 20.92
C PRO A 36 22.51 16.47 20.50
N PHE A 37 22.13 16.42 19.23
CA PHE A 37 21.49 15.26 18.59
C PHE A 37 22.45 14.07 18.74
N ARG A 38 22.12 13.18 19.67
CA ARG A 38 22.98 12.07 20.11
C ARG A 38 23.34 11.19 18.91
N ALA A 39 24.58 11.19 18.50
CA ALA A 39 25.18 10.36 17.44
C ALA A 39 24.94 8.82 17.60
N LYS A 40 24.46 8.38 18.76
CA LYS A 40 24.06 6.98 19.02
C LYS A 40 22.94 6.44 18.10
N ASN A 41 22.09 7.32 17.54
CA ASN A 41 21.00 6.86 16.66
C ASN A 41 21.42 6.61 15.21
N LEU A 42 22.55 7.16 14.76
CA LEU A 42 23.07 6.95 13.41
C LEU A 42 23.75 5.56 13.27
N ARG A 43 24.41 5.08 14.33
CA ARG A 43 25.06 3.75 14.32
C ARG A 43 24.04 2.61 14.32
N ARG A 44 22.88 2.78 14.97
CA ARG A 44 21.80 1.78 15.04
C ARG A 44 21.03 1.62 13.72
N ARG A 45 21.07 2.64 12.83
CA ARG A 45 20.44 2.58 11.49
C ARG A 45 21.38 2.03 10.40
N ARG A 46 22.70 2.07 10.61
CA ARG A 46 23.69 1.58 9.63
C ARG A 46 23.83 0.06 9.65
N LEU A 47 23.67 -0.60 10.79
CA LEU A 47 23.76 -2.04 10.92
C LEU A 47 22.74 -2.80 10.05
N PRO A 48 21.42 -2.46 10.10
CA PRO A 48 20.45 -3.12 9.25
C PRO A 48 20.65 -2.84 7.75
N ALA A 49 21.16 -1.66 7.37
CA ALA A 49 21.48 -1.36 5.98
C ALA A 49 22.70 -2.17 5.50
N ALA A 50 23.73 -2.29 6.30
CA ALA A 50 24.90 -3.10 5.97
C ALA A 50 24.58 -4.59 5.83
N LEU A 51 23.76 -5.13 6.74
CA LEU A 51 23.28 -6.52 6.67
C LEU A 51 22.44 -6.75 5.42
N LEU A 52 21.55 -5.83 5.07
CA LEU A 52 20.76 -5.92 3.85
C LEU A 52 21.65 -5.86 2.61
N SER A 53 22.64 -4.97 2.58
CA SER A 53 23.60 -4.89 1.46
C SER A 53 24.41 -6.17 1.33
N ALA A 54 24.86 -6.75 2.44
CA ALA A 54 25.60 -8.02 2.45
C ALA A 54 24.72 -9.18 1.93
N LEU A 55 23.45 -9.23 2.34
CA LEU A 55 22.48 -10.22 1.85
C LEU A 55 22.25 -10.06 0.33
N LEU A 56 22.08 -8.82 -0.15
CA LEU A 56 21.87 -8.57 -1.58
C LEU A 56 23.11 -8.92 -2.40
N LEU A 57 24.30 -8.61 -1.90
CA LEU A 57 25.57 -9.02 -2.54
C LEU A 57 25.71 -10.56 -2.55
N PHE A 58 25.38 -11.22 -1.47
CA PHE A 58 25.37 -12.68 -1.41
C PHE A 58 24.40 -13.27 -2.44
N LEU A 59 23.15 -12.77 -2.53
CA LEU A 59 22.19 -13.20 -3.53
C LEU A 59 22.70 -12.94 -4.95
N LEU A 60 23.33 -11.77 -5.18
CA LEU A 60 23.94 -11.47 -6.48
C LEU A 60 25.04 -12.47 -6.83
N CYS A 61 25.95 -12.78 -5.90
CA CYS A 61 26.99 -13.80 -6.11
C CYS A 61 26.37 -15.20 -6.38
N LEU A 62 25.28 -15.52 -5.67
CA LEU A 62 24.58 -16.80 -5.88
C LEU A 62 24.04 -16.94 -7.30
N LEU A 63 23.55 -15.86 -7.92
CA LEU A 63 23.07 -15.87 -9.31
C LEU A 63 24.18 -16.25 -10.32
N PHE A 64 25.45 -15.97 -10.02
CA PHE A 64 26.58 -16.36 -10.86
C PHE A 64 26.97 -17.83 -10.73
N THR A 65 26.54 -18.56 -9.68
CA THR A 65 26.88 -19.97 -9.50
C THR A 65 26.10 -20.88 -10.45
N ALA A 66 24.87 -20.52 -10.83
CA ALA A 66 24.02 -21.30 -11.71
C ALA A 66 23.14 -20.39 -12.59
N PRO A 67 23.70 -19.55 -13.47
CA PRO A 67 22.97 -18.49 -14.17
C PRO A 67 21.83 -19.02 -15.02
N ALA A 68 21.97 -20.17 -15.66
CA ALA A 68 20.91 -20.77 -16.46
C ALA A 68 19.69 -21.17 -15.62
N ARG A 69 19.89 -21.70 -14.41
CA ARG A 69 18.82 -22.09 -13.48
C ARG A 69 18.02 -20.86 -12.99
N TYR A 70 18.70 -19.79 -12.63
CA TYR A 70 18.06 -18.57 -12.18
C TYR A 70 17.37 -17.82 -13.33
N ALA A 71 17.95 -17.86 -14.54
CA ALA A 71 17.29 -17.34 -15.74
C ALA A 71 16.00 -18.12 -16.03
N GLU A 72 16.02 -19.45 -15.95
CA GLU A 72 14.83 -20.29 -16.12
C GLU A 72 13.76 -19.98 -15.08
N ALA A 73 14.11 -19.84 -13.81
CA ALA A 73 13.18 -19.44 -12.75
C ALA A 73 12.54 -18.06 -13.05
N CYS A 74 13.31 -17.10 -13.57
CA CYS A 74 12.78 -15.81 -14.00
C CYS A 74 11.78 -15.97 -15.17
N ILE A 75 12.14 -16.77 -16.20
CA ILE A 75 11.27 -17.05 -17.35
C ILE A 75 9.95 -17.71 -16.90
N GLN A 76 10.01 -18.67 -15.98
CA GLN A 76 8.81 -19.32 -15.44
C GLN A 76 7.91 -18.31 -14.71
N GLY A 77 8.47 -17.41 -13.91
CA GLY A 77 7.73 -16.32 -13.28
C GLY A 77 7.09 -15.37 -14.30
N MET A 78 7.83 -15.00 -15.33
CA MET A 78 7.31 -14.18 -16.44
C MET A 78 6.21 -14.91 -17.22
N ALA A 79 6.36 -16.20 -17.48
CA ALA A 79 5.36 -17.01 -18.16
C ALA A 79 4.06 -17.11 -17.35
N LEU A 80 4.15 -17.32 -16.03
CA LEU A 80 3.00 -17.31 -15.14
C LEU A 80 2.29 -15.96 -15.19
N TRP A 81 3.04 -14.85 -15.08
CA TRP A 81 2.48 -13.51 -15.20
C TRP A 81 1.79 -13.29 -16.56
N ALA A 82 2.46 -13.61 -17.66
CA ALA A 82 1.96 -13.37 -19.01
C ALA A 82 0.71 -14.19 -19.34
N LYS A 83 0.62 -15.45 -18.85
CA LYS A 83 -0.50 -16.36 -19.15
C LYS A 83 -1.69 -16.20 -18.20
N ALA A 84 -1.44 -16.00 -16.90
CA ALA A 84 -2.51 -16.02 -15.90
C ALA A 84 -2.88 -14.62 -15.37
N VAL A 85 -1.93 -13.70 -15.26
CA VAL A 85 -2.14 -12.43 -14.55
C VAL A 85 -2.41 -11.28 -15.52
N LEU A 86 -1.57 -11.12 -16.54
CA LEU A 86 -1.67 -10.02 -17.51
C LEU A 86 -3.02 -9.98 -18.23
N PRO A 87 -3.55 -11.08 -18.81
CA PRO A 87 -4.80 -11.04 -19.56
C PRO A 87 -6.01 -10.68 -18.70
N ALA A 88 -6.01 -11.11 -17.44
CA ALA A 88 -7.09 -10.81 -16.51
C ALA A 88 -7.02 -9.37 -15.98
N LEU A 89 -5.82 -8.92 -15.57
CA LEU A 89 -5.69 -7.64 -14.88
C LEU A 89 -5.61 -6.44 -15.83
N PHE A 90 -4.96 -6.56 -16.98
CA PHE A 90 -4.64 -5.40 -17.80
C PHE A 90 -5.88 -4.67 -18.34
N PRO A 91 -6.86 -5.33 -19.00
CA PRO A 91 -8.08 -4.65 -19.45
C PRO A 91 -8.87 -4.05 -18.27
N PHE A 92 -8.92 -4.77 -17.16
CA PHE A 92 -9.63 -4.32 -15.96
C PHE A 92 -8.99 -3.07 -15.35
N LEU A 93 -7.66 -3.00 -15.28
CA LEU A 93 -6.94 -1.83 -14.77
C LEU A 93 -7.16 -0.59 -15.66
N ILE A 94 -7.24 -0.75 -16.97
CA ILE A 94 -7.56 0.36 -17.87
C ILE A 94 -8.97 0.87 -17.61
N LEU A 95 -9.97 -0.01 -17.58
CA LEU A 95 -11.37 0.35 -17.37
C LEU A 95 -11.59 1.01 -16.01
N THR A 96 -11.03 0.44 -14.95
CA THR A 96 -11.14 1.01 -13.59
C THR A 96 -10.37 2.33 -13.46
N GLY A 97 -9.24 2.46 -14.16
CA GLY A 97 -8.49 3.71 -14.26
C GLY A 97 -9.30 4.82 -14.94
N LEU A 98 -9.99 4.48 -16.03
CA LEU A 98 -10.92 5.40 -16.73
C LEU A 98 -12.06 5.83 -15.80
N LEU A 99 -12.76 4.86 -15.15
CA LEU A 99 -13.86 5.16 -14.23
C LEU A 99 -13.41 6.06 -13.07
N THR A 100 -12.20 5.85 -12.57
CA THR A 100 -11.63 6.66 -11.49
C THR A 100 -11.36 8.09 -11.95
N LYS A 101 -10.76 8.26 -13.15
CA LYS A 101 -10.42 9.59 -13.70
C LYS A 101 -11.65 10.36 -14.15
N LEU A 102 -12.69 9.68 -14.62
CA LEU A 102 -14.00 10.27 -14.94
C LEU A 102 -14.80 10.65 -13.68
N GLY A 103 -14.28 10.37 -12.48
CA GLY A 103 -14.91 10.69 -11.20
C GLY A 103 -16.05 9.76 -10.80
N ALA A 104 -16.27 8.66 -11.52
CA ALA A 104 -17.31 7.69 -11.18
C ALA A 104 -17.04 7.03 -9.81
N ALA A 105 -15.78 6.69 -9.53
CA ALA A 105 -15.37 6.16 -8.22
C ALA A 105 -15.63 7.17 -7.09
N GLN A 106 -15.40 8.47 -7.32
CA GLN A 106 -15.67 9.52 -6.34
C GLN A 106 -17.17 9.65 -6.07
N LYS A 107 -18.01 9.72 -7.13
CA LYS A 107 -19.48 9.83 -7.00
C LYS A 107 -20.06 8.65 -6.21
N LEU A 108 -19.55 7.43 -6.47
CA LEU A 108 -19.98 6.23 -5.73
C LEU A 108 -19.49 6.25 -4.29
N ALA A 109 -18.25 6.71 -4.05
CA ALA A 109 -17.68 6.88 -2.72
C ALA A 109 -18.49 7.87 -1.87
N ASP A 110 -18.95 8.98 -2.45
CA ASP A 110 -19.73 9.97 -1.75
C ASP A 110 -21.07 9.38 -1.26
N ARG A 111 -21.68 8.49 -2.03
CA ARG A 111 -22.89 7.74 -1.63
C ARG A 111 -22.63 6.71 -0.54
N LEU A 112 -21.43 6.10 -0.53
CA LEU A 112 -21.03 5.10 0.47
C LEU A 112 -20.40 5.71 1.73
N SER A 113 -20.07 6.99 1.71
CA SER A 113 -19.48 7.72 2.85
C SER A 113 -20.25 7.56 4.16
N PRO A 114 -21.60 7.67 4.20
CA PRO A 114 -22.34 7.47 5.44
C PRO A 114 -22.21 6.07 6.04
N LEU A 115 -21.96 5.06 5.19
CA LEU A 115 -21.76 3.68 5.64
C LEU A 115 -20.40 3.53 6.33
N THR A 116 -19.33 4.12 5.75
CA THR A 116 -17.98 4.06 6.35
C THR A 116 -17.93 4.83 7.68
N GLU A 117 -18.67 5.92 7.80
CA GLU A 117 -18.77 6.69 9.06
C GLU A 117 -19.44 5.89 10.18
N LYS A 118 -20.48 5.12 9.89
CA LYS A 118 -21.15 4.24 10.87
C LYS A 118 -20.18 3.20 11.48
N ILE A 119 -19.19 2.76 10.74
CA ILE A 119 -18.16 1.82 11.21
C ILE A 119 -16.89 2.52 11.72
N GLY A 120 -16.97 3.82 12.01
CA GLY A 120 -15.92 4.61 12.66
C GLY A 120 -14.74 4.98 11.76
N LEU A 121 -14.95 5.01 10.44
CA LEU A 121 -13.99 5.50 9.45
C LEU A 121 -14.39 6.89 8.95
N PRO A 122 -13.45 7.70 8.45
CA PRO A 122 -13.79 8.97 7.78
C PRO A 122 -14.51 8.69 6.45
N GLY A 123 -15.31 9.66 5.96
CA GLY A 123 -16.01 9.54 4.67
C GLY A 123 -15.07 9.22 3.48
N SER A 124 -13.83 9.75 3.51
CA SER A 124 -12.79 9.44 2.52
C SER A 124 -12.38 7.96 2.47
N ALA A 125 -12.71 7.16 3.49
CA ALA A 125 -12.46 5.73 3.49
C ALA A 125 -13.26 4.99 2.43
N ALA A 126 -14.46 5.47 2.09
CA ALA A 126 -15.26 4.90 1.01
C ALA A 126 -14.54 4.97 -0.33
N TYR A 127 -13.90 6.11 -0.63
CA TYR A 127 -13.08 6.26 -1.84
C TYR A 127 -11.87 5.32 -1.82
N CYS A 128 -11.12 5.26 -0.70
CA CYS A 128 -10.00 4.33 -0.59
C CYS A 128 -10.41 2.87 -0.76
N LEU A 129 -11.55 2.49 -0.17
CA LEU A 129 -12.07 1.12 -0.28
C LEU A 129 -12.44 0.80 -1.72
N LEU A 130 -13.16 1.68 -2.41
CA LEU A 130 -13.52 1.49 -3.81
C LEU A 130 -12.30 1.39 -4.71
N VAL A 131 -11.32 2.29 -4.56
CA VAL A 131 -10.07 2.25 -5.32
C VAL A 131 -9.29 0.95 -5.00
N SER A 132 -9.27 0.52 -3.74
CA SER A 132 -8.64 -0.74 -3.35
C SER A 132 -9.34 -1.95 -3.97
N LEU A 133 -10.67 -1.97 -3.99
CA LEU A 133 -11.44 -3.03 -4.63
C LEU A 133 -11.25 -3.05 -6.15
N LEU A 134 -11.24 -1.89 -6.79
CA LEU A 134 -11.10 -1.78 -8.24
C LEU A 134 -9.67 -2.07 -8.71
N SER A 135 -8.65 -1.64 -7.98
CA SER A 135 -7.24 -1.72 -8.43
C SER A 135 -6.43 -2.78 -7.68
N GLY A 136 -6.93 -3.28 -6.54
CA GLY A 136 -6.21 -4.24 -5.72
C GLY A 136 -4.96 -3.68 -5.03
N TYR A 137 -4.08 -4.59 -4.62
CA TYR A 137 -2.77 -4.25 -4.04
C TYR A 137 -1.84 -3.62 -5.09
N PRO A 138 -0.95 -2.70 -4.71
CA PRO A 138 -0.84 -1.99 -3.42
C PRO A 138 -1.58 -0.64 -3.43
N VAL A 139 -2.46 -0.40 -4.41
CA VAL A 139 -3.06 0.91 -4.71
C VAL A 139 -3.87 1.45 -3.52
N GLY A 140 -4.66 0.60 -2.86
CA GLY A 140 -5.42 1.00 -1.66
C GLY A 140 -4.49 1.51 -0.54
N SER A 141 -3.40 0.82 -0.27
CA SER A 141 -2.40 1.22 0.74
C SER A 141 -1.71 2.53 0.38
N ARG A 142 -1.40 2.76 -0.89
CA ARG A 142 -0.86 4.02 -1.40
C ARG A 142 -1.86 5.17 -1.21
N THR A 143 -3.13 4.96 -1.56
CA THR A 143 -4.18 5.97 -1.40
C THR A 143 -4.36 6.38 0.08
N VAL A 144 -4.33 5.43 1.02
CA VAL A 144 -4.34 5.72 2.46
C VAL A 144 -3.13 6.57 2.86
N ALA A 145 -1.93 6.23 2.38
CA ALA A 145 -0.71 6.98 2.68
C ALA A 145 -0.74 8.39 2.10
N ASP A 146 -1.27 8.57 0.90
CA ASP A 146 -1.38 9.88 0.24
C ASP A 146 -2.40 10.79 0.96
N LEU A 147 -3.54 10.25 1.41
CA LEU A 147 -4.50 11.00 2.24
C LEU A 147 -3.89 11.41 3.59
N TYR A 148 -3.08 10.55 4.22
CA TYR A 148 -2.38 10.89 5.45
C TYR A 148 -1.34 11.99 5.24
N LYS A 149 -0.51 11.89 4.19
CA LYS A 149 0.49 12.91 3.84
C LYS A 149 -0.15 14.25 3.51
N GLY A 150 -1.31 14.23 2.85
CA GLY A 150 -2.10 15.42 2.54
C GLY A 150 -2.85 16.00 3.74
N GLY A 151 -2.74 15.41 4.93
CA GLY A 151 -3.41 15.88 6.15
C GLY A 151 -4.92 15.64 6.17
N ALA A 152 -5.48 14.92 5.21
CA ALA A 152 -6.92 14.64 5.12
C ALA A 152 -7.41 13.62 6.17
N ILE A 153 -6.51 12.78 6.66
CA ILE A 153 -6.79 11.78 7.70
C ILE A 153 -5.72 11.76 8.79
N THR A 154 -6.13 11.38 9.99
CA THR A 154 -5.22 11.20 11.13
C THR A 154 -4.47 9.87 11.06
N ARG A 155 -3.39 9.73 11.85
CA ARG A 155 -2.63 8.48 11.97
C ARG A 155 -3.51 7.30 12.41
N GLU A 156 -4.44 7.53 13.34
CA GLU A 156 -5.35 6.47 13.82
C GLU A 156 -6.37 6.07 12.75
N GLN A 157 -6.83 7.03 11.94
CA GLN A 157 -7.67 6.74 10.78
C GLN A 157 -6.89 5.96 9.72
N ALA A 158 -5.65 6.36 9.42
CA ALA A 158 -4.80 5.62 8.48
C ALA A 158 -4.58 4.16 8.89
N LYS A 159 -4.33 3.89 10.19
CA LYS A 159 -4.22 2.52 10.71
C LYS A 159 -5.50 1.71 10.52
N ARG A 160 -6.67 2.30 10.77
CA ARG A 160 -7.95 1.59 10.59
C ARG A 160 -8.26 1.38 9.12
N MET A 161 -8.05 2.39 8.29
CA MET A 161 -8.27 2.30 6.85
C MET A 161 -7.33 1.26 6.21
N SER A 162 -6.07 1.15 6.66
CA SER A 162 -5.14 0.16 6.11
C SER A 162 -5.62 -1.29 6.29
N VAL A 163 -6.41 -1.58 7.33
CA VAL A 163 -6.99 -2.93 7.55
C VAL A 163 -8.04 -3.26 6.50
N LEU A 164 -8.90 -2.29 6.17
CA LEU A 164 -10.02 -2.48 5.25
C LEU A 164 -9.62 -2.24 3.78
N CYS A 165 -8.76 -1.24 3.52
CA CYS A 165 -8.36 -0.84 2.17
C CYS A 165 -7.11 -1.56 1.65
N SER A 166 -6.77 -2.71 2.24
CA SER A 166 -5.66 -3.58 1.83
C SER A 166 -6.23 -4.89 1.29
N THR A 167 -6.87 -4.81 0.12
CA THR A 167 -7.60 -5.91 -0.51
C THR A 167 -6.98 -6.32 -1.84
N SER A 168 -7.19 -7.56 -2.23
CA SER A 168 -6.92 -8.04 -3.59
C SER A 168 -7.99 -7.52 -4.56
N GLY A 169 -7.62 -7.29 -5.80
CA GLY A 169 -8.56 -6.91 -6.85
C GLY A 169 -9.42 -8.10 -7.29
N PRO A 170 -10.71 -7.87 -7.64
CA PRO A 170 -11.63 -8.96 -8.02
C PRO A 170 -11.15 -9.72 -9.26
N MET A 171 -10.52 -9.04 -10.24
CA MET A 171 -10.02 -9.72 -11.43
C MET A 171 -8.81 -10.62 -11.18
N PHE A 172 -8.02 -10.32 -10.14
CA PHE A 172 -6.98 -11.27 -9.73
C PHE A 172 -7.57 -12.54 -9.13
N LEU A 173 -8.61 -12.42 -8.32
CA LEU A 173 -9.26 -13.58 -7.67
C LEU A 173 -10.10 -14.40 -8.66
N VAL A 174 -10.93 -13.71 -9.44
CA VAL A 174 -11.86 -14.38 -10.38
C VAL A 174 -11.15 -14.77 -11.68
N GLY A 175 -10.41 -13.85 -12.28
CA GLY A 175 -9.79 -14.08 -13.59
C GLY A 175 -8.49 -14.86 -13.51
N SER A 176 -7.53 -14.42 -12.66
CA SER A 176 -6.22 -15.08 -12.58
C SER A 176 -6.27 -16.37 -11.78
N VAL A 177 -6.69 -16.31 -10.51
CA VAL A 177 -6.67 -17.51 -9.67
C VAL A 177 -7.80 -18.46 -10.05
N GLY A 178 -9.04 -18.01 -10.02
CA GLY A 178 -10.20 -18.86 -10.35
C GLY A 178 -10.20 -19.34 -11.80
N GLY A 179 -10.14 -18.41 -12.75
CA GLY A 179 -10.25 -18.72 -14.18
C GLY A 179 -8.98 -19.36 -14.75
N ALA A 180 -7.80 -18.74 -14.59
CA ALA A 180 -6.59 -19.21 -15.25
C ALA A 180 -5.88 -20.36 -14.50
N MET A 181 -5.92 -20.40 -13.15
CA MET A 181 -5.22 -21.44 -12.38
C MET A 181 -6.12 -22.62 -12.01
N PHE A 182 -7.38 -22.38 -11.61
CA PHE A 182 -8.35 -23.43 -11.27
C PHE A 182 -9.26 -23.84 -12.44
N GLY A 183 -9.25 -23.09 -13.56
CA GLY A 183 -10.17 -23.35 -14.68
C GLY A 183 -11.64 -23.12 -14.35
N SER A 184 -11.98 -22.40 -13.26
CA SER A 184 -13.32 -22.25 -12.74
C SER A 184 -13.64 -20.83 -12.27
N ALA A 185 -14.57 -20.17 -12.96
CA ALA A 185 -15.09 -18.87 -12.53
C ALA A 185 -15.84 -18.97 -11.18
N ALA A 186 -16.49 -20.09 -10.91
CA ALA A 186 -17.17 -20.35 -9.64
C ALA A 186 -16.16 -20.40 -8.47
N ALA A 187 -15.03 -21.09 -8.64
CA ALA A 187 -13.94 -21.08 -7.66
C ALA A 187 -13.42 -19.65 -7.41
N GLY A 188 -13.28 -18.84 -8.46
CA GLY A 188 -12.92 -17.45 -8.35
C GLY A 188 -13.94 -16.60 -7.58
N ALA A 189 -15.23 -16.83 -7.79
CA ALA A 189 -16.30 -16.15 -7.07
C ALA A 189 -16.30 -16.53 -5.58
N VAL A 190 -16.07 -17.81 -5.25
CA VAL A 190 -15.91 -18.28 -3.86
C VAL A 190 -14.71 -17.62 -3.20
N LEU A 191 -13.56 -17.55 -3.88
CA LEU A 191 -12.37 -16.84 -3.39
C LEU A 191 -12.65 -15.36 -3.10
N LEU A 192 -13.34 -14.68 -4.01
CA LEU A 192 -13.70 -13.27 -3.85
C LEU A 192 -14.63 -13.07 -2.66
N ALA A 193 -15.67 -13.88 -2.54
CA ALA A 193 -16.62 -13.81 -1.42
C ALA A 193 -15.90 -14.06 -0.08
N ALA A 194 -15.12 -15.13 0.03
CA ALA A 194 -14.37 -15.47 1.23
C ALA A 194 -13.38 -14.35 1.60
N HIS A 195 -12.66 -13.79 0.62
CA HIS A 195 -11.73 -12.68 0.83
C HIS A 195 -12.42 -11.43 1.37
N LEU A 196 -13.48 -10.97 0.73
CA LEU A 196 -14.17 -9.74 1.13
C LEU A 196 -14.84 -9.88 2.49
N LEU A 197 -15.50 -11.02 2.74
CA LEU A 197 -16.13 -11.29 4.03
C LEU A 197 -15.10 -11.39 5.16
N ALA A 198 -13.95 -12.00 4.91
CA ALA A 198 -12.85 -12.06 5.88
C ALA A 198 -12.30 -10.68 6.21
N VAL A 199 -12.02 -9.85 5.21
CA VAL A 199 -11.49 -8.49 5.40
C VAL A 199 -12.48 -7.62 6.18
N ILE A 200 -13.75 -7.63 5.78
CA ILE A 200 -14.82 -6.86 6.44
C ILE A 200 -15.08 -7.40 7.86
N GLY A 201 -15.20 -8.73 7.99
CA GLY A 201 -15.49 -9.38 9.27
C GLY A 201 -14.41 -9.13 10.32
N VAL A 202 -13.13 -9.29 9.96
CA VAL A 202 -12.00 -8.99 10.85
C VAL A 202 -11.95 -7.50 11.21
N TYR A 203 -12.19 -6.60 10.23
CA TYR A 203 -12.28 -5.17 10.52
C TYR A 203 -13.38 -4.85 11.55
N LEU A 204 -14.59 -5.37 11.35
CA LEU A 204 -15.73 -5.15 12.25
C LEU A 204 -15.48 -5.75 13.63
N ALA A 205 -14.90 -6.95 13.72
CA ALA A 205 -14.54 -7.58 14.98
C ALA A 205 -13.57 -6.70 15.78
N LEU A 206 -12.51 -6.20 15.13
CA LEU A 206 -11.56 -5.28 15.75
C LEU A 206 -12.19 -3.93 16.14
N TYR A 207 -13.08 -3.40 15.32
CA TYR A 207 -13.80 -2.16 15.59
C TYR A 207 -14.68 -2.29 16.84
N PHE A 208 -15.50 -3.34 16.93
CA PHE A 208 -16.38 -3.56 18.08
C PHE A 208 -15.61 -3.91 19.35
N ALA A 209 -14.54 -4.72 19.26
CA ALA A 209 -13.66 -5.03 20.40
C ALA A 209 -13.04 -3.75 20.98
N ASN A 210 -12.52 -2.85 20.13
CA ASN A 210 -11.95 -1.59 20.57
C ASN A 210 -13.00 -0.63 21.14
N ARG A 211 -14.23 -0.63 20.62
CA ARG A 211 -15.34 0.17 21.14
C ARG A 211 -15.76 -0.30 22.53
N ARG A 212 -15.84 -1.61 22.74
CA ARG A 212 -16.14 -2.21 24.07
C ARG A 212 -15.05 -1.85 25.09
N LYS A 213 -13.78 -1.98 24.72
CA LYS A 213 -12.66 -1.62 25.60
C LYS A 213 -12.69 -0.16 26.03
N LYS A 214 -12.96 0.78 25.10
CA LYS A 214 -13.09 2.20 25.45
C LYS A 214 -14.25 2.45 26.38
N ARG A 215 -15.40 1.83 26.16
CA ARG A 215 -16.61 1.99 27.03
C ARG A 215 -16.32 1.51 28.44
N ASN A 216 -15.63 0.39 28.60
CA ASN A 216 -15.29 -0.15 29.93
C ASN A 216 -14.29 0.73 30.69
N ILE A 217 -13.30 1.34 29.98
CA ILE A 217 -12.37 2.28 30.60
C ILE A 217 -13.10 3.54 31.09
N HIS A 218 -14.07 4.08 30.32
CA HIS A 218 -14.85 5.25 30.71
C HIS A 218 -15.87 4.94 31.82
N ALA A 219 -16.38 3.73 31.87
CA ALA A 219 -17.26 3.29 32.98
C ALA A 219 -16.50 3.14 34.30
N GLY A 220 -15.20 2.88 34.27
CA GLY A 220 -14.32 2.80 35.45
C GLY A 220 -13.73 4.15 35.91
N GLN A 221 -13.83 5.20 35.10
CA GLN A 221 -13.38 6.54 35.46
C GLN A 221 -14.61 7.46 35.63
N LYS A 222 -14.90 7.85 36.90
CA LYS A 222 -15.88 8.92 37.21
C LYS A 222 -15.52 10.15 36.38
N ALA A 223 -16.51 10.69 35.64
CA ALA A 223 -16.35 11.75 34.66
C ALA A 223 -15.72 13.03 35.24
N PRO A 224 -14.75 13.65 34.54
CA PRO A 224 -14.49 15.07 34.64
C PRO A 224 -15.55 15.85 33.83
N ALA A 225 -15.94 17.03 34.34
CA ALA A 225 -16.95 17.89 33.76
C ALA A 225 -16.68 18.27 32.27
N PRO A 226 -17.74 18.57 31.49
CA PRO A 226 -17.61 18.80 30.05
C PRO A 226 -17.01 20.19 29.77
N HIS A 227 -15.85 20.22 29.11
CA HIS A 227 -15.36 21.44 28.45
C HIS A 227 -16.09 21.62 27.12
N ALA A 228 -16.91 22.67 27.07
CA ALA A 228 -17.60 23.15 25.89
C ALA A 228 -16.60 23.66 24.82
N GLY A 229 -16.85 23.30 23.60
CA GLY A 229 -16.52 24.10 22.43
C GLY A 229 -15.19 23.87 21.75
N LEU A 230 -15.21 23.10 20.66
CA LEU A 230 -14.63 23.54 19.39
C LEU A 230 -15.25 22.73 18.24
N LYS A 231 -16.28 23.28 17.63
CA LYS A 231 -16.72 22.87 16.29
C LYS A 231 -15.66 23.38 15.29
N LYS A 232 -14.77 22.50 14.81
CA LYS A 232 -13.94 22.77 13.62
C LYS A 232 -14.69 22.27 12.39
N THR A 233 -15.41 23.17 11.75
CA THR A 233 -15.88 23.03 10.37
C THR A 233 -14.66 22.93 9.44
N MET A 234 -14.56 21.83 8.72
CA MET A 234 -13.55 21.62 7.67
C MET A 234 -13.91 22.46 6.43
N PRO A 235 -12.96 23.16 5.80
CA PRO A 235 -13.20 23.83 4.52
C PRO A 235 -13.33 22.80 3.37
N PRO A 236 -14.22 23.05 2.38
CA PRO A 236 -14.56 22.08 1.33
C PRO A 236 -13.47 21.86 0.25
N HIS A 237 -12.28 22.41 0.40
CA HIS A 237 -11.28 22.42 -0.66
C HIS A 237 -10.17 21.35 -0.61
N ALA A 238 -10.16 20.43 0.36
CA ALA A 238 -9.06 19.47 0.54
C ALA A 238 -9.13 18.20 -0.35
N LEU A 239 -10.16 18.04 -1.20
CA LEU A 239 -10.37 16.84 -2.02
C LEU A 239 -9.80 16.92 -3.45
N ARG A 240 -9.11 18.00 -3.78
CA ARG A 240 -8.43 18.08 -5.09
C ARG A 240 -7.00 17.54 -4.99
N VAL A 241 -6.87 16.22 -4.88
CA VAL A 241 -5.58 15.54 -5.06
C VAL A 241 -5.09 15.77 -6.48
N GLN A 242 -4.10 16.63 -6.62
CA GLN A 242 -3.39 16.82 -7.89
C GLN A 242 -2.64 15.54 -8.24
N ASN A 243 -3.09 14.85 -9.29
CA ASN A 243 -2.30 13.86 -10.02
C ASN A 243 -1.11 14.55 -10.70
N LYS A 244 -0.03 14.83 -9.97
CA LYS A 244 1.26 15.12 -10.57
C LYS A 244 2.08 13.84 -10.59
N THR A 245 2.04 13.14 -11.69
CA THR A 245 3.05 12.15 -12.10
C THR A 245 4.41 12.85 -12.13
N ALA A 246 5.36 12.34 -11.36
CA ALA A 246 6.75 12.79 -11.40
C ALA A 246 7.38 12.36 -12.72
N ALA A 247 7.58 13.32 -13.62
CA ALA A 247 8.56 13.24 -14.71
C ALA A 247 9.87 13.89 -14.24
N PRO A 248 11.04 13.50 -14.76
CA PRO A 248 12.34 13.97 -14.30
C PRO A 248 12.52 15.47 -14.56
N GLN A 249 13.03 16.16 -13.54
CA GLN A 249 13.32 17.59 -13.57
C GLN A 249 14.50 17.88 -14.50
N THR A 250 14.24 18.62 -15.56
CA THR A 250 15.24 19.44 -16.25
C THR A 250 15.11 20.88 -15.75
N THR A 251 16.23 21.42 -15.34
CA THR A 251 16.41 22.77 -14.83
C THR A 251 16.10 23.85 -15.88
N ALA A 252 15.22 24.80 -15.57
CA ALA A 252 15.14 26.10 -16.25
C ALA A 252 14.57 27.17 -15.29
N THR A 253 15.18 28.33 -15.34
CA THR A 253 15.12 29.56 -14.56
C THR A 253 13.77 30.30 -14.63
N PRO A 254 13.42 31.18 -13.66
CA PRO A 254 12.09 31.76 -13.54
C PRO A 254 11.91 33.05 -14.38
N ALA A 255 10.74 33.22 -14.96
CA ALA A 255 10.29 34.51 -15.46
C ALA A 255 8.77 34.71 -15.28
N SER A 256 8.49 35.80 -14.57
CA SER A 256 7.34 36.72 -14.64
C SER A 256 5.91 36.24 -14.35
N GLU A 257 5.36 36.84 -13.31
CA GLU A 257 3.93 37.02 -13.03
C GLU A 257 3.13 37.53 -14.25
N ASN A 258 1.96 36.93 -14.47
CA ASN A 258 0.87 37.68 -15.06
C ASN A 258 -0.49 37.30 -14.44
N LYS A 259 -1.28 38.34 -14.14
CA LYS A 259 -2.55 38.35 -13.42
C LYS A 259 -3.72 37.87 -14.30
N ARG A 260 -4.67 37.22 -13.67
CA ARG A 260 -6.12 37.16 -13.95
C ARG A 260 -6.58 36.62 -15.32
N ASN A 261 -7.13 35.40 -15.25
CA ASN A 261 -8.44 35.21 -15.86
C ASN A 261 -9.17 34.04 -15.15
N LYS A 262 -10.32 34.36 -14.56
CA LYS A 262 -11.34 33.36 -14.17
C LYS A 262 -11.94 32.85 -15.47
N THR A 263 -11.49 31.73 -15.96
CA THR A 263 -12.15 30.97 -17.03
C THR A 263 -12.54 29.60 -16.49
N ALA A 264 -13.71 29.14 -16.91
CA ALA A 264 -14.39 27.90 -16.54
C ALA A 264 -13.44 26.70 -16.45
N ALA A 265 -13.74 25.78 -15.52
CA ALA A 265 -13.00 24.53 -15.41
C ALA A 265 -12.93 23.85 -16.80
N PRO A 266 -11.73 23.51 -17.31
CA PRO A 266 -11.64 22.82 -18.58
C PRO A 266 -12.35 21.47 -18.46
N HIS A 267 -13.22 21.17 -19.42
CA HIS A 267 -13.70 19.80 -19.63
C HIS A 267 -12.46 18.91 -19.77
N PRO A 268 -12.39 17.77 -19.05
CA PRO A 268 -11.25 16.87 -19.20
C PRO A 268 -11.23 16.38 -20.65
N ASP A 269 -10.15 16.68 -21.38
CA ASP A 269 -9.91 16.12 -22.70
C ASP A 269 -9.97 14.60 -22.59
N THR A 270 -10.99 14.00 -23.19
CA THR A 270 -11.25 12.55 -23.14
C THR A 270 -10.06 11.74 -23.65
N ASP A 271 -9.34 12.27 -24.65
CA ASP A 271 -8.17 11.64 -25.25
C ASP A 271 -6.99 11.54 -24.27
N GLY A 272 -6.75 12.58 -23.47
CA GLY A 272 -5.72 12.57 -22.42
C GLY A 272 -6.05 11.59 -21.28
N ILE A 273 -7.32 11.40 -20.96
CA ILE A 273 -7.76 10.46 -19.90
C ILE A 273 -7.51 9.01 -20.32
N LEU A 274 -7.82 8.64 -21.57
CA LEU A 274 -7.58 7.30 -22.09
C LEU A 274 -6.08 6.97 -22.07
N ALA A 275 -5.25 7.82 -22.69
CA ALA A 275 -3.80 7.62 -22.72
C ALA A 275 -3.19 7.48 -21.33
N ALA A 276 -3.58 8.35 -20.39
CA ALA A 276 -3.12 8.28 -19.00
C ALA A 276 -3.63 7.05 -18.24
N SER A 277 -4.79 6.49 -18.60
CA SER A 277 -5.31 5.26 -17.99
C SER A 277 -4.58 4.02 -18.52
N VAL A 278 -4.32 3.98 -19.83
CA VAL A 278 -3.50 2.93 -20.45
C VAL A 278 -2.09 2.94 -19.86
N GLN A 279 -1.43 4.11 -19.80
CA GLN A 279 -0.09 4.23 -19.23
C GLN A 279 -0.03 3.77 -17.77
N SER A 280 -1.00 4.18 -16.95
CA SER A 280 -1.09 3.76 -15.55
C SER A 280 -1.33 2.24 -15.42
N GLY A 281 -2.18 1.67 -16.28
CA GLY A 281 -2.45 0.23 -16.34
C GLY A 281 -1.21 -0.57 -16.72
N VAL A 282 -0.50 -0.13 -17.78
CA VAL A 282 0.76 -0.75 -18.24
C VAL A 282 1.79 -0.74 -17.12
N LEU A 283 2.05 0.42 -16.49
CA LEU A 283 3.03 0.51 -15.41
C LEU A 283 2.66 -0.40 -14.23
N THR A 284 1.38 -0.44 -13.87
CA THR A 284 0.92 -1.27 -12.75
C THR A 284 1.12 -2.76 -13.05
N VAL A 285 0.69 -3.22 -14.22
CA VAL A 285 0.78 -4.66 -14.57
C VAL A 285 2.21 -5.10 -14.78
N LEU A 286 3.09 -4.23 -15.33
CA LEU A 286 4.52 -4.51 -15.45
C LEU A 286 5.21 -4.60 -14.09
N CYS A 287 4.86 -3.71 -13.14
CA CYS A 287 5.37 -3.83 -11.76
C CYS A 287 4.97 -5.18 -11.14
N VAL A 288 3.73 -5.61 -11.30
CA VAL A 288 3.28 -6.92 -10.82
C VAL A 288 4.12 -8.04 -11.44
N GLY A 289 4.32 -8.03 -12.75
CA GLY A 289 5.16 -9.00 -13.46
C GLY A 289 6.61 -9.02 -12.96
N GLY A 290 7.20 -7.84 -12.78
CA GLY A 290 8.56 -7.70 -12.23
C GLY A 290 8.69 -8.29 -10.82
N PHE A 291 7.69 -8.10 -9.95
CA PHE A 291 7.67 -8.74 -8.63
C PHE A 291 7.56 -10.26 -8.74
N ILE A 292 6.64 -10.79 -9.55
CA ILE A 292 6.50 -12.25 -9.74
C ILE A 292 7.81 -12.86 -10.24
N ALA A 293 8.43 -12.28 -11.28
CA ALA A 293 9.70 -12.76 -11.83
C ALA A 293 10.84 -12.70 -10.78
N PHE A 294 10.99 -11.58 -10.08
CA PHE A 294 12.00 -11.43 -9.04
C PHE A 294 11.84 -12.45 -7.89
N PHE A 295 10.60 -12.62 -7.41
CA PHE A 295 10.34 -13.59 -6.33
C PHE A 295 10.44 -15.03 -6.80
N SER A 296 10.26 -15.33 -8.11
CA SER A 296 10.58 -16.65 -8.68
C SER A 296 12.07 -16.99 -8.51
N VAL A 297 12.92 -16.03 -8.87
CA VAL A 297 14.37 -16.18 -8.69
C VAL A 297 14.73 -16.32 -7.21
N LEU A 298 14.11 -15.53 -6.34
CA LEU A 298 14.34 -15.61 -4.90
C LEU A 298 13.92 -16.96 -4.33
N MET A 299 12.77 -17.49 -4.75
CA MET A 299 12.30 -18.83 -4.35
C MET A 299 13.27 -19.92 -4.80
N GLN A 300 13.77 -19.85 -6.05
CA GLN A 300 14.80 -20.78 -6.53
C GLN A 300 16.06 -20.72 -5.67
N ALA A 301 16.52 -19.51 -5.32
CA ALA A 301 17.68 -19.32 -4.46
C ALA A 301 17.47 -19.93 -3.05
N LEU A 302 16.29 -19.73 -2.46
CA LEU A 302 15.95 -20.30 -1.15
C LEU A 302 15.83 -21.84 -1.19
N SER A 303 15.38 -22.39 -2.31
CA SER A 303 15.34 -23.82 -2.56
C SER A 303 16.75 -24.41 -2.69
N ASP A 304 17.61 -23.79 -3.48
CA ASP A 304 19.00 -24.21 -3.66
C ASP A 304 19.82 -24.17 -2.35
N LEU A 305 19.51 -23.21 -1.48
CA LEU A 305 20.07 -23.09 -0.13
C LEU A 305 19.38 -24.00 0.90
N HIS A 306 18.41 -24.80 0.49
CA HIS A 306 17.61 -25.68 1.36
C HIS A 306 16.90 -24.94 2.50
N ILE A 307 16.70 -23.61 2.39
CA ILE A 307 16.03 -22.78 3.42
C ILE A 307 14.52 -23.02 3.39
N SER A 308 13.92 -23.33 2.25
CA SER A 308 12.49 -23.63 2.11
C SER A 308 12.10 -24.99 2.66
N ALA A 309 12.98 -25.98 2.59
CA ALA A 309 12.68 -27.38 2.91
C ALA A 309 12.24 -27.62 4.39
N PRO A 310 12.82 -26.99 5.42
CA PRO A 310 12.32 -27.14 6.79
C PRO A 310 10.89 -26.61 6.97
N LEU A 311 10.58 -25.48 6.34
CA LEU A 311 9.23 -24.88 6.38
C LEU A 311 8.21 -25.75 5.63
N GLU A 312 8.60 -26.27 4.49
CA GLU A 312 7.80 -27.20 3.68
C GLU A 312 7.44 -28.46 4.47
N ARG A 313 8.43 -29.09 5.13
CA ARG A 313 8.22 -30.23 6.02
C ARG A 313 7.29 -29.89 7.21
N LEU A 314 7.47 -28.70 7.80
CA LEU A 314 6.62 -28.26 8.89
C LEU A 314 5.16 -28.07 8.45
N LEU A 315 4.94 -27.55 7.25
CA LEU A 315 3.61 -27.33 6.68
C LEU A 315 2.99 -28.63 6.13
N SER A 316 3.78 -29.55 5.62
CA SER A 316 3.27 -30.84 5.11
C SER A 316 2.65 -31.68 6.21
N PHE A 317 3.15 -31.64 7.44
CA PHE A 317 2.64 -32.43 8.55
C PHE A 317 1.12 -32.19 8.83
N PRO A 318 0.64 -30.94 9.07
CA PRO A 318 -0.79 -30.71 9.26
C PRO A 318 -1.59 -30.90 7.96
N LEU A 319 -1.02 -30.70 6.78
CA LEU A 319 -1.70 -30.86 5.50
C LEU A 319 -1.91 -32.33 5.14
N SER A 320 -1.04 -33.25 5.59
CA SER A 320 -1.16 -34.68 5.35
C SER A 320 -2.42 -35.26 6.00
N ALA A 321 -2.81 -34.76 7.18
CA ALA A 321 -4.06 -35.17 7.85
C ALA A 321 -5.32 -34.86 7.02
N ALA A 322 -5.22 -33.91 6.06
CA ALA A 322 -6.31 -33.57 5.13
C ALA A 322 -6.03 -34.05 3.69
N GLY A 323 -5.05 -34.94 3.48
CA GLY A 323 -4.65 -35.43 2.15
C GLY A 323 -4.14 -34.31 1.21
N SER A 324 -3.59 -33.25 1.79
CA SER A 324 -3.19 -32.04 1.06
C SER A 324 -1.70 -31.73 1.16
N GLU A 325 -0.87 -32.73 1.48
CA GLU A 325 0.58 -32.60 1.60
C GLU A 325 1.23 -32.06 0.33
N GLY A 326 0.70 -32.40 -0.85
CA GLY A 326 1.15 -31.90 -2.14
C GLY A 326 1.06 -30.38 -2.30
N ALA A 327 0.26 -29.70 -1.47
CA ALA A 327 0.15 -28.24 -1.47
C ALA A 327 1.22 -27.55 -0.60
N ALA A 328 2.04 -28.29 0.17
CA ALA A 328 2.99 -27.70 1.12
C ALA A 328 4.06 -26.82 0.44
N ALA A 329 4.60 -27.28 -0.68
CA ALA A 329 5.56 -26.52 -1.49
C ALA A 329 4.94 -25.21 -2.01
N GLY A 330 3.72 -25.29 -2.54
CA GLY A 330 2.98 -24.14 -3.02
C GLY A 330 2.62 -23.16 -1.89
N LEU A 331 2.26 -23.65 -0.72
CA LEU A 331 1.99 -22.81 0.45
C LEU A 331 3.27 -22.09 0.91
N THR A 332 4.40 -22.80 0.96
CA THR A 332 5.71 -22.21 1.28
C THR A 332 6.08 -21.10 0.29
N ALA A 333 5.97 -21.36 -1.00
CA ALA A 333 6.19 -20.35 -2.04
C ALA A 333 5.24 -19.17 -1.90
N GLY A 334 3.97 -19.42 -1.64
CA GLY A 334 2.92 -18.42 -1.50
C GLY A 334 3.08 -17.51 -0.29
N LEU A 335 3.73 -17.96 0.77
CA LEU A 335 4.11 -17.07 1.90
C LEU A 335 5.08 -15.97 1.46
N LEU A 336 5.86 -16.19 0.41
CA LEU A 336 6.73 -15.16 -0.19
C LEU A 336 6.04 -14.45 -1.34
N GLU A 337 5.49 -15.20 -2.32
CA GLU A 337 4.81 -14.65 -3.49
C GLU A 337 3.50 -15.41 -3.75
N ALA A 338 2.39 -14.74 -3.50
CA ALA A 338 1.06 -15.35 -3.48
C ALA A 338 0.65 -15.93 -4.85
N THR A 339 1.06 -15.33 -5.97
CA THR A 339 0.67 -15.78 -7.32
C THR A 339 1.28 -17.13 -7.65
N GLN A 340 2.57 -17.32 -7.37
CA GLN A 340 3.25 -18.61 -7.57
C GLN A 340 2.72 -19.68 -6.63
N GLY A 341 2.50 -19.28 -5.36
CA GLY A 341 1.88 -20.19 -4.39
C GLY A 341 0.53 -20.70 -4.85
N CYS A 342 -0.35 -19.81 -5.29
CA CYS A 342 -1.67 -20.17 -5.80
C CYS A 342 -1.57 -21.06 -7.05
N ALA A 343 -0.67 -20.78 -7.99
CA ALA A 343 -0.48 -21.58 -9.18
C ALA A 343 0.00 -23.01 -8.83
N SER A 344 0.99 -23.12 -7.93
CA SER A 344 1.52 -24.40 -7.46
C SER A 344 0.46 -25.21 -6.68
N ILE A 345 -0.29 -24.55 -5.79
CA ILE A 345 -1.37 -25.19 -5.02
C ILE A 345 -2.50 -25.67 -5.96
N ALA A 346 -2.92 -24.85 -6.92
CA ALA A 346 -3.95 -25.24 -7.89
C ALA A 346 -3.50 -26.44 -8.72
N ALA A 347 -2.24 -26.47 -9.14
CA ALA A 347 -1.67 -27.60 -9.91
C ALA A 347 -1.54 -28.89 -9.09
N SER A 348 -1.49 -28.81 -7.74
CA SER A 348 -1.37 -30.00 -6.88
C SER A 348 -2.63 -30.85 -6.83
N GLY A 349 -3.80 -30.30 -7.19
CA GLY A 349 -5.09 -30.99 -7.06
C GLY A 349 -5.48 -31.34 -5.62
N ALA A 350 -4.83 -30.74 -4.62
CA ALA A 350 -5.05 -31.05 -3.23
C ALA A 350 -6.48 -30.68 -2.76
N PRO A 351 -7.12 -31.44 -1.87
CA PRO A 351 -8.48 -31.14 -1.36
C PRO A 351 -8.63 -29.76 -0.75
N LEU A 352 -7.58 -29.24 -0.08
CA LEU A 352 -7.58 -27.91 0.50
C LEU A 352 -7.02 -26.82 -0.43
N ALA A 353 -6.84 -27.09 -1.74
CA ALA A 353 -6.21 -26.15 -2.66
C ALA A 353 -6.91 -24.78 -2.68
N LEU A 354 -8.23 -24.75 -2.83
CA LEU A 354 -8.98 -23.51 -2.90
C LEU A 354 -8.97 -22.71 -1.57
N PRO A 355 -9.21 -23.33 -0.40
CA PRO A 355 -9.05 -22.66 0.91
C PRO A 355 -7.63 -22.13 1.17
N LEU A 356 -6.60 -22.87 0.79
CA LEU A 356 -5.20 -22.41 0.93
C LEU A 356 -4.91 -21.20 0.04
N CYS A 357 -5.44 -21.19 -1.18
CA CYS A 357 -5.38 -20.01 -2.05
C CYS A 357 -6.15 -18.83 -1.46
N ALA A 358 -7.31 -19.04 -0.82
CA ALA A 358 -8.05 -17.98 -0.14
C ALA A 358 -7.22 -17.34 1.00
N PHE A 359 -6.49 -18.17 1.76
CA PHE A 359 -5.51 -17.68 2.74
C PHE A 359 -4.44 -16.81 2.07
N LEU A 360 -3.76 -17.34 1.05
CA LEU A 360 -2.63 -16.67 0.40
C LEU A 360 -3.02 -15.34 -0.24
N VAL A 361 -4.10 -15.30 -1.01
CA VAL A 361 -4.55 -14.07 -1.68
C VAL A 361 -5.01 -13.00 -0.69
N THR A 362 -5.48 -13.40 0.50
CA THR A 362 -5.92 -12.48 1.54
C THR A 362 -4.76 -12.00 2.40
N PHE A 363 -3.85 -12.87 2.75
CA PHE A 363 -2.60 -12.54 3.45
C PHE A 363 -1.70 -11.67 2.56
N GLY A 364 -1.54 -12.03 1.28
CA GLY A 364 -0.80 -11.31 0.26
C GLY A 364 0.64 -11.78 0.04
N GLY A 365 1.17 -12.65 0.91
CA GLY A 365 2.58 -13.05 0.86
C GLY A 365 3.56 -11.90 1.18
N GLY A 366 4.84 -12.23 1.30
CA GLY A 366 5.90 -11.29 1.64
C GLY A 366 6.05 -10.16 0.61
N SER A 367 5.91 -10.46 -0.67
CA SER A 367 6.01 -9.53 -1.79
C SER A 367 4.98 -8.39 -1.66
N ILE A 368 3.70 -8.74 -1.56
CA ILE A 368 2.60 -7.76 -1.46
C ILE A 368 2.65 -7.01 -0.13
N LEU A 369 3.01 -7.69 0.98
CA LEU A 369 3.18 -7.04 2.28
C LEU A 369 4.30 -5.99 2.25
N ALA A 370 5.44 -6.29 1.62
CA ALA A 370 6.53 -5.35 1.46
C ALA A 370 6.10 -4.10 0.65
N GLN A 371 5.37 -4.29 -0.45
CA GLN A 371 4.83 -3.21 -1.27
C GLN A 371 3.86 -2.32 -0.46
N GLN A 372 2.95 -2.91 0.30
CA GLN A 372 2.01 -2.16 1.14
C GLN A 372 2.71 -1.38 2.26
N LEU A 373 3.65 -2.04 2.96
CA LEU A 373 4.40 -1.43 4.06
C LEU A 373 5.32 -0.31 3.59
N ALA A 374 5.82 -0.34 2.35
CA ALA A 374 6.58 0.77 1.77
C ALA A 374 5.78 2.08 1.77
N PHE A 375 4.45 2.02 1.58
CA PHE A 375 3.57 3.19 1.69
C PHE A 375 3.09 3.44 3.13
N LEU A 376 2.61 2.41 3.81
CA LEU A 376 1.90 2.52 5.08
C LEU A 376 2.79 2.90 6.27
N THR A 377 4.07 2.54 6.26
CA THR A 377 5.01 2.93 7.33
C THR A 377 5.19 4.45 7.40
N GLY A 378 5.19 5.12 6.24
CA GLY A 378 5.19 6.58 6.15
C GLY A 378 3.92 7.23 6.74
N ALA A 379 2.79 6.53 6.74
CA ALA A 379 1.54 6.94 7.38
C ALA A 379 1.46 6.53 8.87
N GLY A 380 2.55 6.02 9.44
CA GLY A 380 2.66 5.65 10.85
C GLY A 380 1.99 4.31 11.22
N VAL A 381 1.70 3.48 10.23
CA VAL A 381 1.27 2.09 10.44
C VAL A 381 2.49 1.24 10.79
N LYS A 382 2.44 0.51 11.90
CA LYS A 382 3.51 -0.39 12.32
C LYS A 382 3.41 -1.71 11.58
N ALA A 383 4.55 -2.24 11.09
CA ALA A 383 4.59 -3.47 10.31
C ALA A 383 4.05 -4.70 11.07
N GLY A 384 4.53 -4.96 12.28
CA GLY A 384 4.14 -6.16 13.05
C GLY A 384 2.63 -6.29 13.26
N PRO A 385 1.94 -5.30 13.83
CA PRO A 385 0.48 -5.33 13.98
C PRO A 385 -0.26 -5.46 12.63
N PHE A 386 0.23 -4.82 11.57
CA PHE A 386 -0.38 -4.91 10.25
C PHE A 386 -0.27 -6.34 9.68
N ILE A 387 0.91 -6.96 9.75
CA ILE A 387 1.12 -8.34 9.33
C ILE A 387 0.25 -9.30 10.15
N GLY A 388 0.17 -9.11 11.47
CA GLY A 388 -0.69 -9.93 12.32
C GLY A 388 -2.17 -9.86 11.93
N ILE A 389 -2.66 -8.68 11.55
CA ILE A 389 -4.04 -8.52 11.05
C ILE A 389 -4.20 -9.22 9.70
N LYS A 390 -3.22 -9.14 8.81
CA LYS A 390 -3.25 -9.83 7.50
C LYS A 390 -3.26 -11.35 7.65
N ILE A 391 -2.51 -11.89 8.60
CA ILE A 391 -2.58 -13.33 8.95
C ILE A 391 -3.98 -13.69 9.43
N LEU A 392 -4.56 -12.89 10.34
CA LEU A 392 -5.92 -13.15 10.86
C LEU A 392 -6.97 -13.08 9.74
N GLN A 393 -6.85 -12.10 8.81
CA GLN A 393 -7.71 -12.03 7.63
C GLN A 393 -7.55 -13.26 6.72
N GLY A 394 -6.30 -13.72 6.52
CA GLY A 394 -6.00 -14.92 5.74
C GLY A 394 -6.62 -16.17 6.35
N ILE A 395 -6.48 -16.37 7.67
CA ILE A 395 -7.10 -17.49 8.39
C ILE A 395 -8.63 -17.42 8.27
N ALA A 396 -9.23 -16.25 8.44
CA ALA A 396 -10.67 -16.08 8.28
C ALA A 396 -11.14 -16.41 6.86
N ALA A 397 -10.36 -15.99 5.83
CA ALA A 397 -10.68 -16.32 4.44
C ALA A 397 -10.56 -17.81 4.14
N PHE A 398 -9.55 -18.49 4.70
CA PHE A 398 -9.41 -19.95 4.62
C PHE A 398 -10.65 -20.66 5.18
N LEU A 399 -11.07 -20.32 6.39
CA LEU A 399 -12.21 -20.93 7.06
C LEU A 399 -13.54 -20.67 6.32
N LEU A 400 -13.74 -19.44 5.85
CA LEU A 400 -14.92 -19.08 5.05
C LEU A 400 -14.93 -19.83 3.71
N CYS A 401 -13.80 -19.92 3.03
CA CYS A 401 -13.68 -20.65 1.78
C CYS A 401 -13.94 -22.14 1.97
N LEU A 402 -13.40 -22.72 3.05
CA LEU A 402 -13.66 -24.12 3.41
C LEU A 402 -15.16 -24.37 3.64
N ALA A 403 -15.83 -23.48 4.36
CA ALA A 403 -17.28 -23.55 4.55
C ALA A 403 -18.05 -23.44 3.21
N PHE A 404 -17.66 -22.50 2.34
CA PHE A 404 -18.31 -22.35 1.04
C PHE A 404 -18.12 -23.56 0.12
N CYS A 405 -16.94 -24.17 0.13
CA CYS A 405 -16.69 -25.42 -0.62
C CYS A 405 -17.63 -26.55 -0.18
N SER A 406 -17.94 -26.63 1.12
CA SER A 406 -18.86 -27.65 1.65
C SER A 406 -20.35 -27.46 1.24
N PHE A 407 -20.70 -26.22 0.78
CA PHE A 407 -22.09 -25.89 0.40
C PHE A 407 -22.32 -25.72 -1.12
N VAL A 408 -21.24 -25.41 -1.88
CA VAL A 408 -21.35 -24.97 -3.28
C VAL A 408 -20.66 -25.93 -4.26
N LEU A 409 -19.63 -26.65 -3.80
CA LEU A 409 -18.89 -27.64 -4.56
C LEU A 409 -19.09 -29.04 -3.98
#